data_1b49ac1dc0f7dab606cb0b885354b34e
#
_entry.id   1b49ac1dc0f7dab606cb0b885354b34e
#
_cell.length_a   1.000
_cell.length_b   1.000
_cell.length_c   1.000
_cell.angle_alpha   90.00
_cell.angle_beta   90.00
_cell.angle_gamma   90.00
#
_symmetry.space_group_name_H-M   'P 1'
#
loop_
_entity.id
_entity.type
_entity.pdbx_description
1 polymer ?
#
loop_
_entity_poly.entity_id
_entity_poly.type
_entity_poly.pdbx_seq_one_letter_code
_entity_poly.pdbx_strand_id
1 'polypeptide(L)'
;MKNVARFLVMMLVCSDLLGQQRPAPAQTDTAEKPAPPPREPPKDQISTTQHSITVNGQAISYTARAGTMVLKEEDGTPRANLFFVSYTRDGTDAARRPVTFTFNGGPGSSSVWLHMGAVGPKRVAYRDDEGHAAMPPYRLVDNEDTLLDVSDLVFIDPVTTGFSRAIPFKEAEKFHGVETDVESVGQFIRLWMTRYGRWSSPKFLLGESYGTTRAAGLSGWLQRQGVYPNGIMLISSILNFETASFDSGNDLAYELFLPTYTAIAWYHKRLPPDLQNGTIENAVAMAEKYALGPYSAALMMGDRISDEERRNVAAHLANLTGLPADYIDRANLRIRIDRFDKELLRNQRRTVGRLDGRFIGIDKDAAGESPEYDPSYAAIFGEYTAVFNDYVRRDLKYETDAAYEILTDKVRPWSYDRAQNRYVDVGETLRGAMSQNPYLKVFVANGYYDLATPFAATRYTFGRMQLDPEIRKNVSMDSFEGGHMMYIDRKAHAKLKNDLANFIRNSSNAQ
;
A
#
# COMPACT_ATOMS: atom_id res chain seq x y z
N MET A 1 33.63 6.62 -43.32
CA MET A 1 34.00 5.92 -44.57
C MET A 1 33.06 4.72 -44.75
N LYS A 2 32.38 4.69 -45.94
CA LYS A 2 31.70 3.59 -46.64
C LYS A 2 30.46 3.01 -45.95
N ASN A 3 29.21 3.43 -46.25
CA ASN A 3 28.35 3.11 -47.41
C ASN A 3 28.35 1.59 -47.77
N VAL A 4 27.17 0.93 -47.70
CA VAL A 4 26.64 0.13 -48.80
C VAL A 4 25.11 0.02 -48.64
N ALA A 5 24.40 0.57 -49.63
CA ALA A 5 23.03 0.36 -50.01
C ALA A 5 22.98 -0.77 -51.06
N ARG A 6 21.87 -1.55 -51.10
CA ARG A 6 21.45 -2.35 -52.27
C ARG A 6 20.01 -2.78 -52.06
N PHE A 7 19.12 -2.55 -52.89
CA PHE A 7 18.77 -2.48 -54.32
C PHE A 7 17.55 -3.40 -54.51
N LEU A 8 16.54 -2.78 -55.04
CA LEU A 8 15.29 -3.30 -55.53
C LEU A 8 15.55 -4.01 -56.89
N VAL A 9 14.93 -5.15 -57.16
CA VAL A 9 14.75 -5.67 -58.53
C VAL A 9 13.29 -6.04 -58.74
N MET A 10 12.70 -5.30 -59.65
CA MET A 10 11.35 -5.46 -60.23
C MET A 10 11.53 -6.29 -61.51
N MET A 11 10.81 -7.40 -61.66
CA MET A 11 10.63 -8.05 -62.96
C MET A 11 9.16 -8.08 -63.34
N LEU A 12 8.82 -7.31 -64.34
CA LEU A 12 7.61 -7.44 -65.14
C LEU A 12 7.78 -8.64 -66.09
N VAL A 13 6.77 -9.48 -66.16
CA VAL A 13 6.51 -10.30 -67.35
C VAL A 13 5.04 -10.14 -67.71
N CYS A 14 4.79 -9.50 -68.87
CA CYS A 14 3.50 -9.52 -69.56
C CYS A 14 3.34 -10.84 -70.31
N SER A 15 2.16 -11.44 -70.25
CA SER A 15 1.64 -12.24 -71.36
C SER A 15 0.10 -12.29 -71.30
N ASP A 16 -0.46 -12.05 -72.46
CA ASP A 16 -1.84 -11.76 -72.79
C ASP A 16 -2.79 -12.98 -72.79
N LEU A 17 -4.05 -12.61 -72.62
CA LEU A 17 -5.27 -13.17 -73.25
C LEU A 17 -5.73 -14.59 -72.92
N LEU A 18 -6.87 -14.65 -72.26
CA LEU A 18 -8.11 -15.17 -72.83
C LEU A 18 -9.23 -15.03 -71.77
N GLY A 19 -10.30 -14.35 -72.19
CA GLY A 19 -11.47 -14.11 -71.33
C GLY A 19 -12.28 -15.38 -71.07
N GLN A 20 -12.49 -15.64 -69.79
CA GLN A 20 -13.60 -16.42 -69.28
C GLN A 20 -14.35 -15.60 -68.25
N GLN A 21 -15.59 -15.23 -68.57
CA GLN A 21 -16.51 -14.64 -67.62
C GLN A 21 -16.75 -15.62 -66.45
N ARG A 22 -16.26 -15.28 -65.27
CA ARG A 22 -16.70 -15.93 -64.04
C ARG A 22 -18.06 -15.34 -63.64
N PRO A 23 -19.04 -16.19 -63.25
CA PRO A 23 -20.30 -15.70 -62.70
C PRO A 23 -20.03 -14.93 -61.41
N ALA A 24 -20.75 -13.84 -61.19
CA ALA A 24 -20.71 -13.03 -59.99
C ALA A 24 -20.99 -13.91 -58.75
N PRO A 25 -20.27 -13.72 -57.64
CA PRO A 25 -20.59 -14.43 -56.41
C PRO A 25 -21.97 -13.98 -55.93
N ALA A 26 -22.83 -14.97 -55.65
CA ALA A 26 -24.12 -14.73 -55.02
C ALA A 26 -23.89 -13.94 -53.72
N GLN A 27 -24.61 -12.83 -53.59
CA GLN A 27 -24.72 -12.12 -52.30
C GLN A 27 -25.34 -13.11 -51.31
N THR A 28 -24.49 -13.64 -50.42
CA THR A 28 -24.99 -14.28 -49.22
C THR A 28 -25.53 -13.15 -48.33
N ASP A 29 -26.84 -13.10 -48.18
CA ASP A 29 -27.50 -12.36 -47.11
C ASP A 29 -26.90 -12.84 -45.80
N THR A 30 -25.94 -12.09 -45.28
CA THR A 30 -25.51 -12.22 -43.91
C THR A 30 -26.64 -11.65 -43.05
N ALA A 31 -27.57 -12.54 -42.67
CA ALA A 31 -28.55 -12.22 -41.64
C ALA A 31 -27.75 -11.69 -40.43
N GLU A 32 -27.89 -10.41 -40.16
CA GLU A 32 -27.34 -9.76 -38.97
C GLU A 32 -27.82 -10.57 -37.76
N LYS A 33 -26.88 -11.16 -37.01
CA LYS A 33 -27.24 -11.83 -35.76
C LYS A 33 -27.99 -10.80 -34.91
N PRO A 34 -29.17 -11.15 -34.36
CA PRO A 34 -29.91 -10.24 -33.49
C PRO A 34 -28.97 -9.72 -32.38
N ALA A 35 -28.96 -8.41 -32.21
CA ALA A 35 -28.22 -7.81 -31.12
C ALA A 35 -28.61 -8.51 -29.77
N PRO A 36 -27.66 -8.86 -28.94
CA PRO A 36 -28.00 -9.47 -27.66
C PRO A 36 -28.95 -8.53 -26.91
N PRO A 37 -29.92 -9.06 -26.17
CA PRO A 37 -30.87 -8.26 -25.42
C PRO A 37 -30.11 -7.27 -24.51
N PRO A 38 -30.65 -6.05 -24.29
CA PRO A 38 -30.03 -5.06 -23.43
C PRO A 38 -29.75 -5.72 -22.05
N ARG A 39 -28.51 -5.72 -21.64
CA ARG A 39 -28.16 -6.19 -20.27
C ARG A 39 -28.83 -5.24 -19.27
N GLU A 40 -29.49 -5.80 -18.26
CA GLU A 40 -29.99 -4.99 -17.16
C GLU A 40 -28.85 -4.10 -16.60
N PRO A 41 -29.16 -2.82 -16.26
CA PRO A 41 -28.16 -1.96 -15.66
C PRO A 41 -27.66 -2.59 -14.36
N PRO A 42 -26.36 -2.54 -14.09
CA PRO A 42 -25.80 -3.10 -12.88
C PRO A 42 -26.43 -2.46 -11.64
N LYS A 43 -26.77 -3.31 -10.66
CA LYS A 43 -27.38 -2.93 -9.37
C LYS A 43 -26.41 -3.24 -8.24
N ASP A 44 -26.60 -2.53 -7.12
CA ASP A 44 -25.88 -2.87 -5.88
C ASP A 44 -26.20 -4.31 -5.46
N GLN A 45 -25.18 -5.04 -5.00
CA GLN A 45 -25.31 -6.41 -4.50
C GLN A 45 -24.71 -6.43 -3.09
N ILE A 46 -25.54 -6.36 -2.07
CA ILE A 46 -25.12 -6.23 -0.67
C ILE A 46 -25.77 -7.32 0.17
N SER A 47 -24.95 -8.13 0.83
CA SER A 47 -25.36 -9.02 1.90
C SER A 47 -25.31 -8.29 3.24
N THR A 48 -26.23 -8.57 4.14
CA THR A 48 -26.29 -7.99 5.48
C THR A 48 -26.43 -9.11 6.51
N THR A 49 -25.55 -9.17 7.49
CA THR A 49 -25.51 -10.19 8.53
C THR A 49 -25.33 -9.57 9.91
N GLN A 50 -25.76 -10.28 10.96
CA GLN A 50 -25.65 -9.85 12.36
C GLN A 50 -24.61 -10.70 13.09
N HIS A 51 -23.77 -10.03 13.87
CA HIS A 51 -22.66 -10.65 14.59
C HIS A 51 -22.47 -10.04 15.98
N SER A 52 -21.61 -10.67 16.77
CA SER A 52 -21.12 -10.12 18.03
C SER A 52 -19.64 -10.46 18.22
N ILE A 53 -18.94 -9.62 18.98
CA ILE A 53 -17.57 -9.83 19.41
C ILE A 53 -17.39 -9.31 20.82
N THR A 54 -16.47 -9.90 21.58
CA THR A 54 -16.10 -9.41 22.91
C THR A 54 -14.78 -8.63 22.81
N VAL A 55 -14.80 -7.37 23.21
CA VAL A 55 -13.62 -6.50 23.24
C VAL A 55 -13.48 -5.93 24.65
N ASN A 56 -12.32 -6.11 25.29
CA ASN A 56 -12.08 -5.68 26.67
C ASN A 56 -13.17 -6.14 27.66
N GLY A 57 -13.68 -7.37 27.50
CA GLY A 57 -14.72 -7.95 28.33
C GLY A 57 -16.14 -7.46 28.04
N GLN A 58 -16.33 -6.57 27.07
CA GLN A 58 -17.64 -6.06 26.65
C GLN A 58 -18.11 -6.71 25.35
N ALA A 59 -19.32 -7.27 25.35
CA ALA A 59 -19.94 -7.76 24.12
C ALA A 59 -20.41 -6.58 23.25
N ILE A 60 -20.05 -6.61 21.98
CA ILE A 60 -20.41 -5.62 20.95
C ILE A 60 -21.21 -6.36 19.88
N SER A 61 -22.52 -6.07 19.78
CA SER A 61 -23.33 -6.50 18.64
C SER A 61 -23.12 -5.54 17.48
N TYR A 62 -23.03 -6.09 16.27
CA TYR A 62 -22.79 -5.30 15.08
C TYR A 62 -23.43 -5.90 13.83
N THR A 63 -23.79 -5.00 12.92
CA THR A 63 -24.24 -5.34 11.58
C THR A 63 -23.05 -5.31 10.62
N ALA A 64 -22.80 -6.43 9.92
CA ALA A 64 -21.85 -6.51 8.83
C ALA A 64 -22.57 -6.39 7.48
N ARG A 65 -22.01 -5.59 6.56
CA ARG A 65 -22.47 -5.51 5.17
C ARG A 65 -21.29 -5.77 4.25
N ALA A 66 -21.42 -6.74 3.36
CA ALA A 66 -20.43 -7.09 2.35
C ALA A 66 -21.07 -7.04 0.97
N GLY A 67 -20.46 -6.38 0.01
CA GLY A 67 -21.02 -6.32 -1.33
C GLY A 67 -20.49 -5.19 -2.19
N THR A 68 -21.15 -4.97 -3.32
CA THR A 68 -20.75 -3.94 -4.29
C THR A 68 -21.78 -2.82 -4.34
N MET A 69 -21.26 -1.58 -4.43
CA MET A 69 -22.04 -0.39 -4.75
C MET A 69 -21.63 0.15 -6.13
N VAL A 70 -22.61 0.53 -6.94
CA VAL A 70 -22.40 1.05 -8.30
C VAL A 70 -22.09 2.54 -8.24
N LEU A 71 -20.87 2.91 -8.64
CA LEU A 71 -20.54 4.30 -8.97
C LEU A 71 -21.13 4.66 -10.33
N LYS A 72 -21.67 5.88 -10.43
CA LYS A 72 -22.32 6.40 -11.64
C LYS A 72 -21.80 7.80 -11.96
N GLU A 73 -21.85 8.13 -13.25
CA GLU A 73 -21.74 9.52 -13.72
C GLU A 73 -22.98 10.32 -13.30
N GLU A 74 -22.94 11.63 -13.49
CA GLU A 74 -24.08 12.52 -13.18
C GLU A 74 -25.33 12.22 -13.99
N ASP A 75 -25.16 11.70 -15.21
CA ASP A 75 -26.26 11.26 -16.08
C ASP A 75 -26.84 9.88 -15.69
N GLY A 76 -26.28 9.24 -14.67
CA GLY A 76 -26.68 7.93 -14.18
C GLY A 76 -25.95 6.74 -14.84
N THR A 77 -25.04 6.98 -15.78
CA THR A 77 -24.26 5.93 -16.45
C THR A 77 -23.34 5.21 -15.45
N PRO A 78 -23.42 3.88 -15.34
CA PRO A 78 -22.56 3.11 -14.44
C PRO A 78 -21.08 3.18 -14.88
N ARG A 79 -20.17 3.38 -13.89
CA ARG A 79 -18.71 3.45 -14.11
C ARG A 79 -17.95 2.27 -13.53
N ALA A 80 -18.33 1.88 -12.32
CA ALA A 80 -17.67 0.79 -11.62
C ALA A 80 -18.57 0.20 -10.53
N ASN A 81 -18.35 -1.06 -10.20
CA ASN A 81 -18.80 -1.68 -8.96
C ASN A 81 -17.63 -1.63 -7.95
N LEU A 82 -17.79 -0.93 -6.84
CA LEU A 82 -16.81 -1.00 -5.74
C LEU A 82 -17.30 -1.94 -4.67
N PHE A 83 -16.48 -2.95 -4.39
CA PHE A 83 -16.70 -3.87 -3.28
C PHE A 83 -16.22 -3.23 -1.98
N PHE A 84 -17.00 -3.49 -0.93
CA PHE A 84 -16.67 -3.06 0.42
C PHE A 84 -17.16 -4.08 1.44
N VAL A 85 -16.56 -4.03 2.63
CA VAL A 85 -17.09 -4.64 3.83
C VAL A 85 -17.21 -3.56 4.89
N SER A 86 -18.37 -3.41 5.51
CA SER A 86 -18.55 -2.47 6.61
C SER A 86 -19.11 -3.15 7.85
N TYR A 87 -18.68 -2.67 9.00
CA TYR A 87 -19.12 -3.11 10.32
C TYR A 87 -19.63 -1.91 11.08
N THR A 88 -20.89 -1.95 11.47
CA THR A 88 -21.57 -0.88 12.22
C THR A 88 -22.07 -1.43 13.54
N ARG A 89 -21.64 -0.82 14.65
CA ARG A 89 -22.11 -1.22 16.00
C ARG A 89 -23.58 -0.91 16.17
N ASP A 90 -24.35 -1.91 16.60
CA ASP A 90 -25.79 -1.75 16.81
C ASP A 90 -26.11 -0.90 18.04
N GLY A 91 -27.27 -0.26 18.02
CA GLY A 91 -27.78 0.53 19.15
C GLY A 91 -27.01 1.81 19.45
N THR A 92 -26.22 2.33 18.49
CA THR A 92 -25.46 3.57 18.65
C THR A 92 -26.03 4.71 17.80
N ASP A 93 -25.87 5.95 18.29
CA ASP A 93 -26.22 7.14 17.49
C ASP A 93 -25.21 7.36 16.36
N ALA A 94 -25.66 7.17 15.14
CA ALA A 94 -24.85 7.33 13.93
C ALA A 94 -24.24 8.75 13.81
N ALA A 95 -24.89 9.80 14.31
CA ALA A 95 -24.38 11.18 14.23
C ALA A 95 -23.14 11.39 15.12
N ARG A 96 -23.09 10.69 16.26
CA ARG A 96 -21.99 10.82 17.24
C ARG A 96 -20.90 9.77 17.07
N ARG A 97 -21.23 8.61 16.46
CA ARG A 97 -20.29 7.52 16.32
C ARG A 97 -19.32 7.78 15.16
N PRO A 98 -17.99 7.70 15.39
CA PRO A 98 -17.03 7.80 14.33
C PRO A 98 -17.20 6.76 13.24
N VAL A 99 -16.81 7.09 12.02
CA VAL A 99 -16.67 6.14 10.91
C VAL A 99 -15.26 6.26 10.33
N THR A 100 -14.60 5.10 10.18
CA THR A 100 -13.25 4.98 9.62
C THR A 100 -13.32 4.29 8.27
N PHE A 101 -12.92 4.99 7.20
CA PHE A 101 -12.76 4.45 5.86
C PHE A 101 -11.35 3.93 5.69
N THR A 102 -11.22 2.66 5.38
CA THR A 102 -9.96 1.91 5.46
C THR A 102 -9.61 1.29 4.12
N PHE A 103 -8.35 1.40 3.71
CA PHE A 103 -7.86 0.83 2.46
C PHE A 103 -6.35 0.57 2.50
N ASN A 104 -5.93 -0.53 1.88
CA ASN A 104 -4.52 -0.82 1.64
C ASN A 104 -4.01 -0.14 0.35
N GLY A 105 -2.77 -0.38 0.00
CA GLY A 105 -2.05 0.31 -1.05
C GLY A 105 -1.80 -0.50 -2.31
N GLY A 106 -0.56 -0.85 -2.53
CA GLY A 106 -0.02 -1.45 -3.74
C GLY A 106 0.71 -0.42 -4.61
N PRO A 107 0.07 0.30 -5.58
CA PRO A 107 -1.31 0.17 -6.01
C PRO A 107 -1.67 -1.22 -6.53
N GLY A 108 -2.96 -1.56 -6.45
CA GLY A 108 -3.45 -2.88 -6.87
C GLY A 108 -3.78 -3.82 -5.70
N SER A 109 -3.70 -3.35 -4.44
CA SER A 109 -4.10 -4.13 -3.26
C SER A 109 -5.55 -3.89 -2.87
N SER A 110 -6.26 -4.97 -2.53
CA SER A 110 -7.51 -4.91 -1.79
C SER A 110 -7.24 -4.50 -0.33
N SER A 111 -8.31 -4.23 0.42
CA SER A 111 -8.21 -3.80 1.83
C SER A 111 -8.05 -4.97 2.81
N VAL A 112 -7.78 -6.16 2.33
CA VAL A 112 -7.78 -7.39 3.12
C VAL A 112 -6.78 -7.39 4.28
N TRP A 113 -5.62 -6.74 4.13
CA TRP A 113 -4.55 -6.75 5.12
C TRP A 113 -4.96 -5.99 6.39
N LEU A 114 -5.40 -4.74 6.24
CA LEU A 114 -5.95 -3.97 7.36
C LEU A 114 -7.25 -4.58 7.90
N HIS A 115 -8.07 -5.17 7.01
CA HIS A 115 -9.33 -5.79 7.38
C HIS A 115 -9.14 -7.03 8.26
N MET A 116 -8.39 -8.02 7.76
CA MET A 116 -8.23 -9.32 8.40
C MET A 116 -6.95 -9.44 9.26
N GLY A 117 -6.16 -8.39 9.31
CA GLY A 117 -4.90 -8.38 10.06
C GLY A 117 -4.91 -7.37 11.21
N ALA A 118 -5.46 -6.17 10.98
CA ALA A 118 -5.30 -5.06 11.91
C ALA A 118 -6.58 -4.71 12.67
N VAL A 119 -7.57 -4.11 11.98
CA VAL A 119 -8.62 -3.35 12.68
C VAL A 119 -10.03 -3.95 12.56
N GLY A 120 -10.25 -4.93 11.67
CA GLY A 120 -11.55 -5.61 11.55
C GLY A 120 -11.89 -6.48 12.75
N PRO A 121 -13.16 -6.94 12.89
CA PRO A 121 -13.60 -7.74 14.05
C PRO A 121 -13.09 -9.18 14.03
N LYS A 122 -12.58 -9.66 12.91
CA LYS A 122 -11.95 -10.97 12.75
C LYS A 122 -10.54 -10.81 12.21
N ARG A 123 -9.63 -11.72 12.57
CA ARG A 123 -8.26 -11.74 12.09
C ARG A 123 -7.75 -13.13 11.74
N VAL A 124 -6.72 -13.16 10.91
CA VAL A 124 -5.93 -14.36 10.64
C VAL A 124 -5.23 -14.80 11.91
N ALA A 125 -5.22 -16.12 12.16
CA ALA A 125 -4.47 -16.71 13.27
C ALA A 125 -3.09 -17.17 12.79
N TYR A 126 -2.02 -16.55 13.32
CA TYR A 126 -0.65 -16.92 13.05
C TYR A 126 -0.18 -18.11 13.89
N ARG A 127 0.97 -18.67 13.54
CA ARG A 127 1.61 -19.77 14.28
C ARG A 127 2.05 -19.34 15.68
N ASP A 128 2.53 -18.11 15.80
CA ASP A 128 3.11 -17.53 17.01
C ASP A 128 2.82 -16.01 17.10
N ASP A 129 3.30 -15.40 18.17
CA ASP A 129 3.07 -13.97 18.45
C ASP A 129 3.92 -13.03 17.57
N GLU A 130 4.92 -13.55 16.86
CA GLU A 130 5.77 -12.78 15.93
C GLU A 130 5.18 -12.73 14.50
N GLY A 131 4.05 -13.37 14.26
CA GLY A 131 3.34 -13.34 12.97
C GLY A 131 3.87 -14.32 11.93
N HIS A 132 4.58 -15.39 12.36
CA HIS A 132 5.02 -16.41 11.42
C HIS A 132 3.86 -17.23 10.89
N ALA A 133 3.98 -17.66 9.63
CA ALA A 133 2.97 -18.43 8.92
C ALA A 133 2.57 -19.71 9.66
N ALA A 134 1.27 -19.96 9.76
CA ALA A 134 0.72 -21.22 10.24
C ALA A 134 0.76 -22.29 9.14
N MET A 135 0.68 -23.56 9.53
CA MET A 135 0.43 -24.62 8.56
C MET A 135 -1.04 -24.62 8.13
N PRO A 136 -1.35 -24.87 6.85
CA PRO A 136 -2.73 -25.11 6.41
C PRO A 136 -3.35 -26.33 7.15
N PRO A 137 -4.69 -26.32 7.45
CA PRO A 137 -5.64 -25.27 7.09
C PRO A 137 -5.54 -24.04 7.98
N TYR A 138 -5.61 -22.87 7.36
CA TYR A 138 -5.56 -21.58 8.05
C TYR A 138 -6.84 -21.30 8.83
N ARG A 139 -6.76 -20.46 9.86
CA ARG A 139 -7.87 -20.20 10.77
C ARG A 139 -8.19 -18.73 10.91
N LEU A 140 -9.47 -18.44 11.02
CA LEU A 140 -10.03 -17.17 11.42
C LEU A 140 -10.28 -17.18 12.94
N VAL A 141 -9.95 -16.09 13.61
CA VAL A 141 -10.24 -15.90 15.04
C VAL A 141 -10.84 -14.52 15.27
N ASP A 142 -11.45 -14.30 16.43
CA ASP A 142 -11.88 -12.99 16.86
C ASP A 142 -10.67 -12.07 17.02
N ASN A 143 -10.85 -10.80 16.65
CA ASN A 143 -9.83 -9.78 16.81
C ASN A 143 -10.15 -8.92 18.03
N GLU A 144 -9.55 -9.22 19.16
CA GLU A 144 -9.67 -8.45 20.39
C GLU A 144 -9.10 -7.02 20.26
N ASP A 145 -8.24 -6.81 19.26
CA ASP A 145 -7.63 -5.52 18.92
C ASP A 145 -8.39 -4.76 17.81
N THR A 146 -9.64 -5.13 17.53
CA THR A 146 -10.48 -4.40 16.57
C THR A 146 -10.73 -2.95 17.00
N LEU A 147 -10.88 -2.03 16.06
CA LEU A 147 -11.32 -0.65 16.31
C LEU A 147 -12.85 -0.52 16.40
N LEU A 148 -13.61 -1.62 16.32
CA LEU A 148 -15.08 -1.58 16.36
C LEU A 148 -15.64 -1.12 17.71
N ASP A 149 -14.84 -1.10 18.77
CA ASP A 149 -15.22 -0.50 20.07
C ASP A 149 -15.31 1.04 20.01
N VAL A 150 -14.52 1.71 19.14
CA VAL A 150 -14.42 3.17 19.07
C VAL A 150 -14.95 3.79 17.77
N SER A 151 -15.04 3.01 16.69
CA SER A 151 -15.44 3.48 15.36
C SER A 151 -16.21 2.41 14.61
N ASP A 152 -17.14 2.81 13.74
CA ASP A 152 -17.60 1.93 12.67
C ASP A 152 -16.52 1.86 11.59
N LEU A 153 -16.45 0.74 10.89
CA LEU A 153 -15.36 0.44 9.96
C LEU A 153 -15.90 0.19 8.55
N VAL A 154 -15.26 0.75 7.55
CA VAL A 154 -15.60 0.55 6.14
C VAL A 154 -14.32 0.23 5.37
N PHE A 155 -14.15 -1.01 4.95
CA PHE A 155 -13.04 -1.50 4.15
C PHE A 155 -13.41 -1.40 2.68
N ILE A 156 -12.63 -0.66 1.90
CA ILE A 156 -12.92 -0.34 0.51
C ILE A 156 -11.87 -1.01 -0.38
N ASP A 157 -12.31 -1.80 -1.34
CA ASP A 157 -11.44 -2.32 -2.39
C ASP A 157 -11.47 -1.34 -3.58
N PRO A 158 -10.34 -0.69 -3.93
CA PRO A 158 -10.26 0.15 -5.12
C PRO A 158 -10.59 -0.61 -6.40
N VAL A 159 -10.95 0.10 -7.48
CA VAL A 159 -11.31 -0.55 -8.76
C VAL A 159 -10.18 -1.45 -9.26
N THR A 160 -10.53 -2.64 -9.73
CA THR A 160 -9.66 -3.75 -10.19
C THR A 160 -9.07 -4.58 -9.04
N THR A 161 -9.24 -4.19 -7.79
CA THR A 161 -8.82 -4.98 -6.62
C THR A 161 -10.01 -5.69 -5.97
N GLY A 162 -9.75 -6.67 -5.11
CA GLY A 162 -10.79 -7.44 -4.45
C GLY A 162 -11.86 -7.94 -5.44
N PHE A 163 -13.13 -7.65 -5.16
CA PHE A 163 -14.23 -7.90 -6.08
C PHE A 163 -14.65 -6.65 -6.87
N SER A 164 -13.94 -5.53 -6.75
CA SER A 164 -14.25 -4.28 -7.47
C SER A 164 -13.89 -4.37 -8.95
N ARG A 165 -14.79 -3.94 -9.83
CA ARG A 165 -14.59 -4.00 -11.29
C ARG A 165 -15.13 -2.75 -11.97
N ALA A 166 -14.44 -2.30 -13.01
CA ALA A 166 -14.92 -1.24 -13.91
C ALA A 166 -16.13 -1.71 -14.73
N ILE A 167 -16.97 -0.77 -15.15
CA ILE A 167 -18.14 -0.99 -16.01
C ILE A 167 -18.07 -0.01 -17.19
N PRO A 168 -17.91 -0.49 -18.41
CA PRO A 168 -17.58 -1.88 -18.78
C PRO A 168 -16.14 -2.24 -18.36
N PHE A 169 -15.87 -3.52 -18.17
CA PHE A 169 -14.56 -4.02 -17.69
C PHE A 169 -13.37 -3.52 -18.54
N LYS A 170 -13.54 -3.37 -19.85
CA LYS A 170 -12.50 -2.85 -20.77
C LYS A 170 -12.06 -1.42 -20.48
N GLU A 171 -12.77 -0.68 -19.64
CA GLU A 171 -12.44 0.69 -19.25
C GLU A 171 -11.72 0.77 -17.89
N ALA A 172 -11.24 -0.36 -17.38
CA ALA A 172 -10.56 -0.43 -16.08
C ALA A 172 -9.35 0.53 -15.99
N GLU A 173 -8.62 0.71 -17.08
CA GLU A 173 -7.46 1.61 -17.15
C GLU A 173 -7.78 3.06 -16.77
N LYS A 174 -9.04 3.50 -16.93
CA LYS A 174 -9.47 4.84 -16.52
C LYS A 174 -9.38 5.08 -14.99
N PHE A 175 -9.24 4.01 -14.22
CA PHE A 175 -9.12 4.06 -12.75
C PHE A 175 -7.68 3.80 -12.26
N HIS A 176 -6.75 3.47 -13.17
CA HIS A 176 -5.39 3.06 -12.82
C HIS A 176 -4.43 4.25 -12.84
N GLY A 177 -4.63 5.20 -11.93
CA GLY A 177 -3.78 6.37 -11.76
C GLY A 177 -4.01 7.03 -10.41
N VAL A 178 -3.09 7.88 -9.99
CA VAL A 178 -3.12 8.51 -8.64
C VAL A 178 -4.38 9.35 -8.47
N GLU A 179 -4.71 10.22 -9.44
CA GLU A 179 -5.86 11.11 -9.33
C GLU A 179 -7.19 10.36 -9.46
N THR A 180 -7.29 9.45 -10.42
CA THR A 180 -8.52 8.70 -10.70
C THR A 180 -8.83 7.67 -9.61
N ASP A 181 -7.81 7.11 -8.98
CA ASP A 181 -7.94 6.24 -7.80
C ASP A 181 -8.51 7.04 -6.61
N VAL A 182 -7.92 8.19 -6.28
CA VAL A 182 -8.42 9.08 -5.23
C VAL A 182 -9.85 9.53 -5.50
N GLU A 183 -10.16 9.91 -6.74
CA GLU A 183 -11.50 10.32 -7.12
C GLU A 183 -12.53 9.20 -6.93
N SER A 184 -12.27 8.01 -7.44
CA SER A 184 -13.21 6.89 -7.37
C SER A 184 -13.49 6.44 -5.94
N VAL A 185 -12.46 6.38 -5.09
CA VAL A 185 -12.62 6.07 -3.67
C VAL A 185 -13.34 7.20 -2.94
N GLY A 186 -13.05 8.46 -3.26
CA GLY A 186 -13.74 9.62 -2.70
C GLY A 186 -15.22 9.66 -3.06
N GLN A 187 -15.58 9.35 -4.30
CA GLN A 187 -16.98 9.22 -4.76
C GLN A 187 -17.69 8.09 -3.99
N PHE A 188 -17.02 6.94 -3.79
CA PHE A 188 -17.56 5.86 -3.00
C PHE A 188 -17.82 6.27 -1.54
N ILE A 189 -16.89 6.96 -0.89
CA ILE A 189 -17.05 7.46 0.49
C ILE A 189 -18.29 8.35 0.59
N ARG A 190 -18.47 9.30 -0.32
CA ARG A 190 -19.64 10.17 -0.34
C ARG A 190 -20.94 9.39 -0.56
N LEU A 191 -20.94 8.44 -1.51
CA LEU A 191 -22.09 7.59 -1.77
C LEU A 191 -22.45 6.74 -0.55
N TRP A 192 -21.46 6.13 0.11
CA TRP A 192 -21.66 5.33 1.30
C TRP A 192 -22.24 6.17 2.46
N MET A 193 -21.67 7.35 2.71
CA MET A 193 -22.20 8.26 3.74
C MET A 193 -23.64 8.67 3.46
N THR A 194 -24.00 8.90 2.22
CA THR A 194 -25.36 9.24 1.79
C THR A 194 -26.33 8.07 2.03
N ARG A 195 -25.96 6.87 1.59
CA ARG A 195 -26.77 5.65 1.71
C ARG A 195 -27.07 5.26 3.16
N TYR A 196 -26.07 5.45 4.03
CA TYR A 196 -26.14 5.01 5.43
C TYR A 196 -26.33 6.15 6.43
N GLY A 197 -26.64 7.37 5.94
CA GLY A 197 -26.97 8.52 6.81
C GLY A 197 -25.81 8.98 7.70
N ARG A 198 -24.54 8.95 7.19
CA ARG A 198 -23.35 9.19 8.02
C ARG A 198 -22.70 10.58 7.79
N TRP A 199 -23.42 11.53 7.24
CA TRP A 199 -22.89 12.87 6.98
C TRP A 199 -22.51 13.62 8.27
N SER A 200 -23.21 13.43 9.38
CA SER A 200 -22.93 14.06 10.67
C SER A 200 -21.87 13.33 11.52
N SER A 201 -21.49 12.10 11.16
CA SER A 201 -20.49 11.31 11.90
C SER A 201 -19.12 11.98 11.87
N PRO A 202 -18.31 11.89 12.94
CA PRO A 202 -16.87 12.11 12.85
C PRO A 202 -16.24 11.14 11.84
N LYS A 203 -15.38 11.65 10.95
CA LYS A 203 -14.86 10.90 9.79
C LYS A 203 -13.36 10.72 9.89
N PHE A 204 -12.90 9.49 9.67
CA PHE A 204 -11.49 9.12 9.67
C PHE A 204 -11.12 8.38 8.39
N LEU A 205 -9.88 8.58 7.93
CA LEU A 205 -9.25 7.81 6.88
C LEU A 205 -8.13 6.97 7.49
N LEU A 206 -8.04 5.69 7.13
CA LEU A 206 -6.96 4.81 7.53
C LEU A 206 -6.37 4.17 6.28
N GLY A 207 -5.12 4.53 5.96
CA GLY A 207 -4.39 3.98 4.82
C GLY A 207 -3.11 3.28 5.22
N GLU A 208 -2.75 2.25 4.47
CA GLU A 208 -1.46 1.56 4.60
C GLU A 208 -0.70 1.57 3.28
N SER A 209 0.63 1.77 3.33
CA SER A 209 1.48 1.73 2.13
C SER A 209 1.05 2.82 1.11
N TYR A 210 0.89 2.49 -0.17
CA TYR A 210 0.27 3.40 -1.15
C TYR A 210 -1.12 3.90 -0.70
N GLY A 211 -1.82 3.19 0.18
CA GLY A 211 -3.05 3.67 0.81
C GLY A 211 -2.85 4.96 1.62
N THR A 212 -1.64 5.26 2.10
CA THR A 212 -1.32 6.53 2.74
C THR A 212 -1.23 7.67 1.71
N THR A 213 -0.69 7.40 0.52
CA THR A 213 -0.75 8.30 -0.65
C THR A 213 -2.20 8.62 -1.01
N ARG A 214 -3.05 7.58 -1.06
CA ARG A 214 -4.50 7.74 -1.29
C ARG A 214 -5.17 8.56 -0.19
N ALA A 215 -4.88 8.29 1.09
CA ALA A 215 -5.46 9.04 2.22
C ALA A 215 -5.09 10.53 2.18
N ALA A 216 -3.82 10.83 1.90
CA ALA A 216 -3.36 12.21 1.72
C ALA A 216 -4.01 12.89 0.50
N GLY A 217 -4.13 12.20 -0.63
CA GLY A 217 -4.86 12.69 -1.80
C GLY A 217 -6.35 12.93 -1.52
N LEU A 218 -6.99 11.98 -0.81
CA LEU A 218 -8.39 12.09 -0.37
C LEU A 218 -8.63 13.26 0.56
N SER A 219 -7.68 13.65 1.42
CA SER A 219 -7.83 14.79 2.30
C SER A 219 -8.17 16.07 1.52
N GLY A 220 -7.44 16.35 0.45
CA GLY A 220 -7.70 17.50 -0.42
C GLY A 220 -8.92 17.30 -1.31
N TRP A 221 -9.14 16.10 -1.85
CA TRP A 221 -10.29 15.83 -2.71
C TRP A 221 -11.62 15.95 -1.95
N LEU A 222 -11.73 15.33 -0.78
CA LEU A 222 -12.93 15.34 0.05
C LEU A 222 -13.25 16.77 0.53
N GLN A 223 -12.24 17.56 0.91
CA GLN A 223 -12.48 18.95 1.30
C GLN A 223 -13.06 19.80 0.17
N ARG A 224 -12.57 19.63 -1.08
CA ARG A 224 -13.17 20.28 -2.26
C ARG A 224 -14.61 19.85 -2.50
N GLN A 225 -15.02 18.71 -1.97
CA GLN A 225 -16.41 18.21 -2.01
C GLN A 225 -17.22 18.54 -0.74
N GLY A 226 -16.70 19.41 0.13
CA GLY A 226 -17.35 19.80 1.37
C GLY A 226 -17.31 18.76 2.50
N VAL A 227 -16.46 17.73 2.38
CA VAL A 227 -16.27 16.70 3.39
C VAL A 227 -14.95 16.91 4.11
N TYR A 228 -15.01 17.22 5.40
CA TYR A 228 -13.87 17.53 6.25
C TYR A 228 -13.60 16.35 7.21
N PRO A 229 -12.53 15.57 7.02
CA PRO A 229 -12.16 14.53 7.96
C PRO A 229 -11.71 15.11 9.31
N ASN A 230 -11.98 14.38 10.39
CA ASN A 230 -11.47 14.68 11.73
C ASN A 230 -10.02 14.23 11.90
N GLY A 231 -9.67 13.09 11.28
CA GLY A 231 -8.33 12.54 11.38
C GLY A 231 -7.96 11.60 10.24
N ILE A 232 -6.64 11.48 10.04
CA ILE A 232 -6.03 10.57 9.07
C ILE A 232 -5.00 9.74 9.80
N MET A 233 -5.08 8.42 9.63
CA MET A 233 -4.15 7.44 10.18
C MET A 233 -3.37 6.80 9.04
N LEU A 234 -2.04 6.92 9.09
CA LEU A 234 -1.11 6.48 8.07
C LEU A 234 -0.23 5.37 8.62
N ILE A 235 -0.41 4.16 8.11
CA ILE A 235 0.40 3.00 8.49
C ILE A 235 1.41 2.73 7.38
N SER A 236 2.69 2.62 7.74
CA SER A 236 3.78 2.36 6.79
C SER A 236 3.74 3.35 5.62
N SER A 237 3.95 4.62 5.96
CA SER A 237 3.59 5.77 5.12
C SER A 237 4.56 5.99 3.96
N ILE A 238 4.01 6.30 2.79
CA ILE A 238 4.71 6.89 1.66
C ILE A 238 3.88 8.02 1.05
N LEU A 239 4.35 9.27 1.20
CA LEU A 239 3.71 10.47 0.64
C LEU A 239 4.54 11.10 -0.48
N ASN A 240 5.87 10.92 -0.44
CA ASN A 240 6.79 11.38 -1.48
C ASN A 240 7.59 10.19 -2.02
N PHE A 241 7.41 9.87 -3.30
CA PHE A 241 8.04 8.70 -3.95
C PHE A 241 9.52 8.88 -4.25
N GLU A 242 10.03 10.12 -4.25
CA GLU A 242 11.47 10.38 -4.36
C GLU A 242 12.25 9.68 -3.24
N THR A 243 11.67 9.64 -2.04
CA THR A 243 12.30 9.07 -0.85
C THR A 243 12.49 7.55 -0.88
N ALA A 244 11.84 6.86 -1.82
CA ALA A 244 11.89 5.39 -1.96
C ALA A 244 12.25 4.92 -3.39
N SER A 245 12.69 5.82 -4.27
CA SER A 245 13.09 5.50 -5.65
C SER A 245 14.59 5.49 -5.79
N PHE A 246 15.16 4.35 -6.21
CA PHE A 246 16.60 4.18 -6.44
C PHE A 246 16.97 4.48 -7.90
N ASP A 247 16.42 5.56 -8.45
CA ASP A 247 16.66 5.98 -9.82
C ASP A 247 18.05 6.60 -9.95
N SER A 248 18.61 6.56 -11.17
CA SER A 248 19.90 7.20 -11.45
C SER A 248 19.82 8.70 -11.18
N GLY A 249 20.73 9.20 -10.35
CA GLY A 249 20.80 10.60 -9.95
C GLY A 249 19.98 10.94 -8.69
N ASN A 250 19.23 9.98 -8.13
CA ASN A 250 18.56 10.15 -6.86
C ASN A 250 19.32 9.40 -5.75
N ASP A 251 20.06 10.14 -4.94
CA ASP A 251 20.79 9.59 -3.80
C ASP A 251 19.98 9.56 -2.51
N LEU A 252 18.88 10.31 -2.44
CA LEU A 252 18.04 10.46 -1.23
C LEU A 252 17.52 9.11 -0.70
N ALA A 253 17.13 8.20 -1.59
CA ALA A 253 16.64 6.89 -1.17
C ALA A 253 17.73 6.09 -0.42
N TYR A 254 19.00 6.13 -0.86
CA TYR A 254 20.09 5.42 -0.19
C TYR A 254 20.34 5.94 1.22
N GLU A 255 20.23 7.26 1.40
CA GLU A 255 20.35 7.90 2.71
C GLU A 255 19.21 7.47 3.66
N LEU A 256 17.98 7.51 3.17
CA LEU A 256 16.79 7.29 3.99
C LEU A 256 16.50 5.81 4.30
N PHE A 257 17.07 4.88 3.53
CA PHE A 257 16.99 3.45 3.85
C PHE A 257 18.04 2.99 4.87
N LEU A 258 19.14 3.72 5.05
CA LEU A 258 20.23 3.34 5.95
C LEU A 258 19.76 3.06 7.39
N PRO A 259 18.90 3.86 8.03
CA PRO A 259 18.41 3.55 9.38
C PRO A 259 17.62 2.23 9.45
N THR A 260 16.85 1.91 8.41
CA THR A 260 16.11 0.63 8.32
C THR A 260 17.06 -0.55 8.13
N TYR A 261 18.09 -0.42 7.28
CA TYR A 261 19.14 -1.45 7.15
C TYR A 261 19.82 -1.70 8.50
N THR A 262 20.11 -0.65 9.26
CA THR A 262 20.69 -0.75 10.59
C THR A 262 19.78 -1.49 11.56
N ALA A 263 18.48 -1.19 11.56
CA ALA A 263 17.50 -1.87 12.39
C ALA A 263 17.44 -3.38 12.10
N ILE A 264 17.41 -3.75 10.83
CA ILE A 264 17.37 -5.15 10.38
C ILE A 264 18.70 -5.86 10.74
N ALA A 265 19.84 -5.22 10.49
CA ALA A 265 21.14 -5.76 10.87
C ALA A 265 21.26 -5.94 12.41
N TRP A 266 20.71 -5.02 13.19
CA TRP A 266 20.62 -5.13 14.65
C TRP A 266 19.78 -6.35 15.06
N TYR A 267 18.62 -6.56 14.47
CA TYR A 267 17.76 -7.73 14.72
C TYR A 267 18.51 -9.04 14.45
N HIS A 268 19.21 -9.13 13.33
CA HIS A 268 19.95 -10.32 12.91
C HIS A 268 21.33 -10.46 13.56
N LYS A 269 21.68 -9.61 14.54
CA LYS A 269 22.96 -9.65 15.27
C LYS A 269 24.18 -9.53 14.35
N ARG A 270 24.11 -8.59 13.41
CA ARG A 270 25.14 -8.34 12.39
C ARG A 270 25.95 -7.07 12.64
N LEU A 271 25.59 -6.27 13.66
CA LEU A 271 26.28 -5.05 14.01
C LEU A 271 27.50 -5.31 14.94
N PRO A 272 28.48 -4.40 14.98
CA PRO A 272 29.59 -4.47 15.92
C PRO A 272 29.08 -4.29 17.38
N PRO A 273 29.86 -4.78 18.39
CA PRO A 273 29.39 -4.86 19.77
C PRO A 273 28.89 -3.55 20.38
N ASP A 274 29.50 -2.42 20.03
CA ASP A 274 29.14 -1.08 20.52
C ASP A 274 27.75 -0.65 20.08
N LEU A 275 27.32 -1.03 18.88
CA LEU A 275 25.96 -0.81 18.38
C LEU A 275 25.00 -1.94 18.80
N GLN A 276 25.47 -3.18 18.75
CA GLN A 276 24.65 -4.37 19.00
C GLN A 276 24.16 -4.48 20.45
N ASN A 277 24.96 -4.05 21.41
CA ASN A 277 24.62 -4.11 22.83
C ASN A 277 23.71 -2.97 23.30
N GLY A 278 23.49 -1.96 22.47
CA GLY A 278 22.54 -0.87 22.71
C GLY A 278 21.10 -1.23 22.37
N THR A 279 20.20 -0.27 22.53
CA THR A 279 18.81 -0.40 22.08
C THR A 279 18.71 -0.16 20.57
N ILE A 280 17.64 -0.65 19.95
CA ILE A 280 17.37 -0.40 18.52
C ILE A 280 17.27 1.11 18.24
N GLU A 281 16.64 1.87 19.13
CA GLU A 281 16.49 3.33 18.99
C GLU A 281 17.86 4.03 18.93
N ASN A 282 18.81 3.60 19.75
CA ASN A 282 20.16 4.14 19.72
C ASN A 282 20.88 3.83 18.41
N ALA A 283 20.78 2.58 17.92
CA ALA A 283 21.40 2.17 16.67
C ALA A 283 20.83 2.94 15.47
N VAL A 284 19.50 3.05 15.37
CA VAL A 284 18.85 3.79 14.28
C VAL A 284 19.09 5.29 14.35
N ALA A 285 19.17 5.89 15.56
CA ALA A 285 19.48 7.31 15.71
C ALA A 285 20.91 7.64 15.23
N MET A 286 21.88 6.76 15.49
CA MET A 286 23.24 6.90 14.97
C MET A 286 23.27 6.79 13.45
N ALA A 287 22.54 5.83 12.88
CA ALA A 287 22.44 5.67 11.43
C ALA A 287 21.73 6.87 10.76
N GLU A 288 20.65 7.37 11.34
CA GLU A 288 19.94 8.56 10.83
C GLU A 288 20.82 9.80 10.85
N LYS A 289 21.58 10.01 11.94
CA LYS A 289 22.56 11.11 12.04
C LYS A 289 23.65 10.99 10.97
N TYR A 290 24.15 9.79 10.72
CA TYR A 290 25.16 9.56 9.70
C TYR A 290 24.59 9.74 8.28
N ALA A 291 23.40 9.24 8.03
CA ALA A 291 22.69 9.37 6.75
C ALA A 291 22.49 10.84 6.35
N LEU A 292 21.97 11.65 7.27
CA LEU A 292 21.65 13.07 7.03
C LEU A 292 22.86 14.02 7.08
N GLY A 293 24.05 13.50 7.25
CA GLY A 293 25.28 14.29 7.34
C GLY A 293 26.42 13.70 6.52
N PRO A 294 27.36 12.95 7.12
CA PRO A 294 28.56 12.50 6.41
C PRO A 294 28.27 11.64 5.16
N TYR A 295 27.27 10.78 5.20
CA TYR A 295 26.93 9.91 4.07
C TYR A 295 26.33 10.72 2.91
N SER A 296 25.39 11.63 3.18
CA SER A 296 24.83 12.55 2.19
C SER A 296 25.94 13.41 1.53
N ALA A 297 26.87 13.96 2.34
CA ALA A 297 27.99 14.73 1.83
C ALA A 297 28.89 13.88 0.91
N ALA A 298 29.19 12.63 1.31
CA ALA A 298 29.99 11.72 0.50
C ALA A 298 29.33 11.37 -0.84
N LEU A 299 28.02 11.10 -0.85
CA LEU A 299 27.27 10.83 -2.08
C LEU A 299 27.25 12.05 -3.01
N MET A 300 27.11 13.26 -2.46
CA MET A 300 27.14 14.52 -3.21
C MET A 300 28.52 14.80 -3.83
N MET A 301 29.61 14.32 -3.24
CA MET A 301 30.95 14.44 -3.83
C MET A 301 31.08 13.61 -5.11
N GLY A 302 30.35 12.48 -5.23
CA GLY A 302 30.44 11.60 -6.39
C GLY A 302 31.88 11.15 -6.66
N ASP A 303 32.33 11.22 -7.90
CA ASP A 303 33.72 10.83 -8.30
C ASP A 303 34.82 11.77 -7.79
N ARG A 304 34.44 12.86 -7.09
CA ARG A 304 35.41 13.78 -6.47
C ARG A 304 35.84 13.36 -5.07
N ILE A 305 35.21 12.33 -4.48
CA ILE A 305 35.60 11.79 -3.19
C ILE A 305 37.00 11.15 -3.29
N SER A 306 37.86 11.39 -2.32
CA SER A 306 39.17 10.73 -2.29
C SER A 306 39.06 9.23 -1.97
N ASP A 307 40.05 8.44 -2.44
CA ASP A 307 40.07 6.99 -2.13
C ASP A 307 40.09 6.69 -0.62
N GLU A 308 40.71 7.57 0.15
CA GLU A 308 40.75 7.43 1.62
C GLU A 308 39.37 7.69 2.24
N GLU A 309 38.72 8.79 1.88
CA GLU A 309 37.38 9.11 2.35
C GLU A 309 36.36 8.04 1.92
N ARG A 310 36.45 7.58 0.67
CA ARG A 310 35.61 6.51 0.13
C ARG A 310 35.73 5.22 0.97
N ARG A 311 36.96 4.81 1.31
CA ARG A 311 37.19 3.64 2.19
C ARG A 311 36.64 3.87 3.60
N ASN A 312 36.79 5.06 4.15
CA ASN A 312 36.27 5.41 5.47
C ASN A 312 34.73 5.37 5.49
N VAL A 313 34.06 5.88 4.45
CA VAL A 313 32.60 5.80 4.30
C VAL A 313 32.16 4.35 4.15
N ALA A 314 32.81 3.55 3.32
CA ALA A 314 32.48 2.13 3.15
C ALA A 314 32.61 1.34 4.46
N ALA A 315 33.67 1.59 5.25
CA ALA A 315 33.87 0.97 6.55
C ALA A 315 32.79 1.40 7.56
N HIS A 316 32.39 2.67 7.56
CA HIS A 316 31.33 3.15 8.46
C HIS A 316 29.96 2.57 8.09
N LEU A 317 29.64 2.53 6.80
CA LEU A 317 28.42 1.86 6.31
C LEU A 317 28.41 0.38 6.65
N ALA A 318 29.56 -0.31 6.57
CA ALA A 318 29.68 -1.72 6.98
C ALA A 318 29.30 -1.91 8.47
N ASN A 319 29.75 -1.03 9.33
CA ASN A 319 29.38 -1.06 10.75
C ASN A 319 27.89 -0.82 11.00
N LEU A 320 27.23 0.00 10.16
CA LEU A 320 25.81 0.31 10.28
C LEU A 320 24.90 -0.72 9.61
N THR A 321 25.36 -1.38 8.54
CA THR A 321 24.53 -2.28 7.75
C THR A 321 24.81 -3.76 8.00
N GLY A 322 25.93 -4.09 8.62
CA GLY A 322 26.41 -5.47 8.77
C GLY A 322 26.89 -6.11 7.46
N LEU A 323 27.00 -5.34 6.38
CA LEU A 323 27.52 -5.79 5.09
C LEU A 323 29.05 -5.65 5.01
N PRO A 324 29.75 -6.43 4.19
CA PRO A 324 31.19 -6.29 4.00
C PRO A 324 31.56 -4.94 3.36
N ALA A 325 32.61 -4.26 3.88
CA ALA A 325 33.03 -2.94 3.37
C ALA A 325 33.45 -2.98 1.88
N ASP A 326 34.09 -4.06 1.44
CA ASP A 326 34.47 -4.28 0.04
C ASP A 326 33.27 -4.48 -0.88
N TYR A 327 32.16 -5.07 -0.38
CA TYR A 327 30.91 -5.13 -1.09
C TYR A 327 30.28 -3.76 -1.28
N ILE A 328 30.26 -2.95 -0.21
CA ILE A 328 29.73 -1.57 -0.23
C ILE A 328 30.55 -0.69 -1.18
N ASP A 329 31.88 -0.82 -1.16
CA ASP A 329 32.75 -0.08 -2.07
C ASP A 329 32.47 -0.44 -3.54
N ARG A 330 32.37 -1.74 -3.86
CA ARG A 330 32.00 -2.21 -5.22
C ARG A 330 30.59 -1.80 -5.64
N ALA A 331 29.69 -1.55 -4.71
CA ALA A 331 28.37 -1.02 -4.96
C ALA A 331 28.34 0.52 -5.07
N ASN A 332 29.50 1.18 -5.17
CA ASN A 332 29.66 2.63 -5.23
C ASN A 332 28.98 3.34 -4.04
N LEU A 333 29.09 2.78 -2.84
CA LEU A 333 28.47 3.24 -1.59
C LEU A 333 26.93 3.27 -1.63
N ARG A 334 26.29 2.72 -2.67
CA ARG A 334 24.85 2.79 -2.95
C ARG A 334 24.23 1.40 -2.88
N ILE A 335 23.72 1.03 -1.71
CA ILE A 335 23.09 -0.27 -1.48
C ILE A 335 21.58 -0.16 -1.70
N ARG A 336 21.08 -0.84 -2.72
CA ARG A 336 19.65 -0.97 -2.99
C ARG A 336 19.04 -2.06 -2.09
N ILE A 337 17.71 -2.02 -1.95
CA ILE A 337 16.94 -2.98 -1.12
C ILE A 337 17.26 -4.43 -1.52
N ASP A 338 17.12 -4.75 -2.82
CA ASP A 338 17.34 -6.10 -3.35
C ASP A 338 18.73 -6.63 -3.03
N ARG A 339 19.75 -5.78 -3.06
CA ARG A 339 21.12 -6.12 -2.68
C ARG A 339 21.29 -6.32 -1.19
N PHE A 340 20.68 -5.46 -0.37
CA PHE A 340 20.68 -5.60 1.08
C PHE A 340 20.00 -6.89 1.51
N ASP A 341 18.80 -7.15 1.00
CA ASP A 341 18.01 -8.35 1.32
C ASP A 341 18.80 -9.63 1.04
N LYS A 342 19.57 -9.63 -0.02
CA LYS A 342 20.35 -10.80 -0.46
C LYS A 342 21.68 -10.92 0.27
N GLU A 343 22.36 -9.80 0.56
CA GLU A 343 23.73 -9.82 1.08
C GLU A 343 23.81 -10.04 2.59
N LEU A 344 22.88 -9.50 3.38
CA LEU A 344 22.95 -9.48 4.85
C LEU A 344 23.19 -10.87 5.46
N LEU A 345 22.48 -11.89 4.97
CA LEU A 345 22.54 -13.27 5.47
C LEU A 345 23.10 -14.26 4.44
N ARG A 346 23.80 -13.78 3.42
CA ARG A 346 24.35 -14.60 2.32
C ARG A 346 25.17 -15.78 2.83
N ASN A 347 26.02 -15.56 3.82
CA ASN A 347 26.87 -16.62 4.42
C ASN A 347 26.06 -17.74 5.09
N GLN A 348 24.82 -17.46 5.47
CA GLN A 348 23.87 -18.43 6.00
C GLN A 348 22.99 -19.05 4.90
N ARG A 349 23.18 -18.64 3.63
CA ARG A 349 22.35 -19.00 2.49
C ARG A 349 20.87 -18.64 2.71
N ARG A 350 20.65 -17.42 3.24
CA ARG A 350 19.32 -16.84 3.52
C ARG A 350 19.19 -15.47 2.88
N THR A 351 17.95 -15.11 2.60
CA THR A 351 17.53 -13.75 2.20
C THR A 351 16.55 -13.21 3.21
N VAL A 352 16.53 -11.88 3.41
CA VAL A 352 15.55 -11.24 4.31
C VAL A 352 14.35 -10.71 3.51
N GLY A 353 13.23 -10.47 4.22
CA GLY A 353 12.00 -9.98 3.64
C GLY A 353 12.00 -8.49 3.41
N ARG A 354 11.37 -8.05 2.30
CA ARG A 354 11.19 -6.64 1.97
C ARG A 354 10.08 -5.97 2.81
N LEU A 355 8.95 -6.65 3.03
CA LEU A 355 7.88 -6.11 3.88
C LEU A 355 8.25 -6.17 5.36
N ASP A 356 9.06 -7.14 5.75
CA ASP A 356 9.58 -7.24 7.12
C ASP A 356 10.93 -7.95 7.09
N GLY A 357 11.99 -7.19 7.35
CA GLY A 357 13.36 -7.69 7.33
C GLY A 357 13.70 -8.73 8.40
N ARG A 358 12.81 -9.02 9.34
CA ARG A 358 12.95 -10.11 10.31
C ARG A 358 12.70 -11.49 9.71
N PHE A 359 11.82 -11.55 8.68
CA PHE A 359 11.51 -12.80 7.98
C PHE A 359 12.65 -13.22 7.08
N ILE A 360 12.93 -14.51 7.07
CA ILE A 360 14.01 -15.08 6.28
C ILE A 360 13.49 -16.12 5.30
N GLY A 361 14.08 -16.16 4.11
CA GLY A 361 13.75 -17.07 3.04
C GLY A 361 14.94 -17.87 2.54
N ILE A 362 14.66 -18.85 1.68
CA ILE A 362 15.63 -19.69 1.02
C ILE A 362 15.48 -19.51 -0.48
N ASP A 363 16.48 -18.93 -1.12
CA ASP A 363 16.56 -18.85 -2.57
C ASP A 363 17.25 -20.11 -3.15
N LYS A 364 16.95 -20.40 -4.40
CA LYS A 364 17.65 -21.44 -5.15
C LYS A 364 19.14 -21.16 -5.23
N ASP A 365 19.51 -19.91 -5.46
CA ASP A 365 20.88 -19.43 -5.61
C ASP A 365 21.22 -18.37 -4.58
N ALA A 366 22.11 -18.70 -3.65
CA ALA A 366 22.60 -17.76 -2.66
C ALA A 366 23.57 -16.70 -3.24
N ALA A 367 24.16 -16.94 -4.43
CA ALA A 367 25.11 -16.02 -5.05
C ALA A 367 24.46 -14.89 -5.87
N GLY A 368 23.17 -15.00 -6.21
CA GLY A 368 22.44 -14.00 -6.97
C GLY A 368 22.46 -12.60 -6.34
N GLU A 369 22.14 -11.57 -7.11
CA GLU A 369 22.11 -10.17 -6.65
C GLU A 369 20.79 -9.78 -5.97
N SER A 370 19.70 -10.48 -6.28
CA SER A 370 18.36 -10.18 -5.77
C SER A 370 17.65 -11.44 -5.27
N PRO A 371 16.72 -11.32 -4.31
CA PRO A 371 15.85 -12.42 -3.89
C PRO A 371 14.96 -12.92 -5.05
N GLU A 372 14.68 -14.23 -5.08
CA GLU A 372 13.71 -14.82 -6.01
C GLU A 372 12.25 -14.47 -5.62
N TYR A 373 12.01 -14.23 -4.35
CA TYR A 373 10.72 -13.85 -3.80
C TYR A 373 10.90 -13.09 -2.48
N ASP A 374 9.86 -12.42 -2.04
CA ASP A 374 9.82 -11.79 -0.71
C ASP A 374 9.30 -12.80 0.33
N PRO A 375 10.15 -13.30 1.27
CA PRO A 375 9.72 -14.25 2.28
C PRO A 375 8.67 -13.70 3.24
N SER A 376 8.66 -12.42 3.52
CA SER A 376 7.64 -11.78 4.35
C SER A 376 6.27 -11.75 3.66
N TYR A 377 6.23 -11.50 2.35
CA TYR A 377 4.99 -11.60 1.57
C TYR A 377 4.50 -13.05 1.47
N ALA A 378 5.40 -13.99 1.21
CA ALA A 378 5.06 -15.41 1.14
C ALA A 378 4.44 -15.94 2.46
N ALA A 379 4.87 -15.40 3.60
CA ALA A 379 4.35 -15.77 4.91
C ALA A 379 2.90 -15.38 5.17
N ILE A 380 2.37 -14.39 4.44
CA ILE A 380 1.02 -13.85 4.69
C ILE A 380 0.03 -14.16 3.56
N PHE A 381 0.50 -14.28 2.31
CA PHE A 381 -0.37 -14.32 1.13
C PHE A 381 -1.37 -15.47 1.14
N GLY A 382 -0.91 -16.69 1.46
CA GLY A 382 -1.76 -17.89 1.47
C GLY A 382 -2.83 -17.85 2.56
N GLU A 383 -2.45 -17.39 3.75
CA GLU A 383 -3.33 -17.30 4.91
C GLU A 383 -4.48 -16.32 4.68
N TYR A 384 -4.17 -15.09 4.28
CA TYR A 384 -5.18 -14.08 4.00
C TYR A 384 -6.09 -14.47 2.84
N THR A 385 -5.54 -15.08 1.78
CA THR A 385 -6.33 -15.57 0.64
C THR A 385 -7.37 -16.59 1.08
N ALA A 386 -6.95 -17.63 1.80
CA ALA A 386 -7.84 -18.71 2.19
C ALA A 386 -8.88 -18.22 3.20
N VAL A 387 -8.43 -17.52 4.24
CA VAL A 387 -9.29 -17.08 5.35
C VAL A 387 -10.33 -16.07 4.89
N PHE A 388 -9.96 -15.09 4.05
CA PHE A 388 -10.91 -14.11 3.55
C PHE A 388 -11.96 -14.73 2.61
N ASN A 389 -11.53 -15.60 1.70
CA ASN A 389 -12.46 -16.27 0.77
C ASN A 389 -13.48 -17.17 1.48
N ASP A 390 -13.09 -17.80 2.59
CA ASP A 390 -14.00 -18.56 3.42
C ASP A 390 -14.95 -17.62 4.20
N TYR A 391 -14.40 -16.60 4.87
CA TYR A 391 -15.13 -15.65 5.69
C TYR A 391 -16.21 -14.88 4.94
N VAL A 392 -15.87 -14.34 3.77
CA VAL A 392 -16.81 -13.53 2.98
C VAL A 392 -18.03 -14.32 2.52
N ARG A 393 -17.86 -15.64 2.28
CA ARG A 393 -18.94 -16.52 1.85
C ARG A 393 -19.72 -17.11 3.02
N ARG A 394 -19.02 -17.66 4.02
CA ARG A 394 -19.66 -18.39 5.11
C ARG A 394 -20.29 -17.45 6.14
N ASP A 395 -19.56 -16.42 6.54
CA ASP A 395 -20.00 -15.55 7.64
C ASP A 395 -20.74 -14.32 7.09
N LEU A 396 -20.18 -13.66 6.07
CA LEU A 396 -20.78 -12.45 5.50
C LEU A 396 -21.83 -12.75 4.42
N LYS A 397 -22.01 -14.01 4.01
CA LYS A 397 -23.04 -14.46 3.06
C LYS A 397 -23.00 -13.71 1.71
N TYR A 398 -21.83 -13.27 1.26
CA TYR A 398 -21.65 -12.68 -0.05
C TYR A 398 -21.13 -13.74 -1.03
N GLU A 399 -21.97 -14.12 -1.98
CA GLU A 399 -21.70 -15.19 -2.93
C GLU A 399 -21.30 -14.60 -4.29
N THR A 400 -20.16 -15.05 -4.81
CA THR A 400 -19.66 -14.72 -6.15
C THR A 400 -18.61 -15.74 -6.58
N ASP A 401 -18.58 -16.07 -7.88
CA ASP A 401 -17.53 -16.88 -8.49
C ASP A 401 -16.34 -16.04 -8.95
N ALA A 402 -16.40 -14.72 -8.83
CA ALA A 402 -15.29 -13.84 -9.18
C ALA A 402 -14.07 -14.11 -8.29
N ALA A 403 -12.88 -14.03 -8.88
CA ALA A 403 -11.64 -14.08 -8.09
C ALA A 403 -11.50 -12.81 -7.26
N TYR A 404 -11.13 -12.99 -5.99
CA TYR A 404 -10.75 -11.90 -5.10
C TYR A 404 -9.29 -11.52 -5.33
N GLU A 405 -9.07 -10.37 -5.95
CA GLU A 405 -7.74 -9.86 -6.29
C GLU A 405 -7.09 -9.21 -5.07
N ILE A 406 -6.32 -9.97 -4.30
CA ILE A 406 -5.67 -9.49 -3.07
C ILE A 406 -4.62 -8.42 -3.38
N LEU A 407 -3.68 -8.76 -4.27
CA LEU A 407 -2.66 -7.86 -4.82
C LEU A 407 -2.48 -8.25 -6.29
N THR A 408 -2.72 -7.31 -7.19
CA THR A 408 -2.77 -7.61 -8.62
C THR A 408 -1.98 -6.62 -9.46
N ASP A 409 -1.31 -7.14 -10.49
CA ASP A 409 -0.64 -6.34 -11.52
C ASP A 409 -1.58 -5.86 -12.63
N LYS A 410 -2.86 -6.25 -12.61
CA LYS A 410 -3.87 -5.82 -13.59
C LYS A 410 -4.11 -4.31 -13.61
N VAL A 411 -3.65 -3.60 -12.59
CA VAL A 411 -3.67 -2.12 -12.51
C VAL A 411 -2.50 -1.48 -13.27
N ARG A 412 -1.61 -2.27 -13.87
CA ARG A 412 -0.46 -1.75 -14.61
C ARG A 412 -0.75 -1.62 -16.12
N PRO A 413 -0.17 -0.59 -16.80
CA PRO A 413 0.66 0.47 -16.22
C PRO A 413 -0.15 1.42 -15.32
N TRP A 414 0.45 1.80 -14.16
CA TRP A 414 -0.17 2.78 -13.29
C TRP A 414 0.20 4.18 -13.76
N SER A 415 -0.81 5.05 -13.93
CA SER A 415 -0.57 6.44 -14.31
C SER A 415 -0.18 7.29 -13.11
N TYR A 416 0.91 8.01 -13.24
CA TYR A 416 1.33 9.01 -12.26
C TYR A 416 0.82 10.43 -12.61
N ASP A 417 -0.07 10.53 -13.60
CA ASP A 417 -0.84 11.70 -14.00
C ASP A 417 0.03 12.96 -14.13
N ARG A 418 -0.15 13.95 -13.23
CA ARG A 418 0.55 15.24 -13.26
C ARG A 418 1.99 15.19 -12.74
N ALA A 419 2.47 14.05 -12.31
CA ALA A 419 3.84 13.89 -11.84
C ALA A 419 4.84 13.64 -12.98
N GLN A 420 4.54 14.05 -14.21
CA GLN A 420 5.49 13.98 -15.32
C GLN A 420 6.70 14.86 -15.04
N ASN A 421 7.92 14.30 -15.26
CA ASN A 421 9.22 14.92 -14.95
C ASN A 421 9.46 15.26 -13.47
N ARG A 422 8.72 14.62 -12.57
CA ARG A 422 8.92 14.71 -11.12
C ARG A 422 8.38 13.44 -10.44
N TYR A 423 8.74 13.22 -9.19
CA TYR A 423 8.13 12.16 -8.37
C TYR A 423 6.74 12.56 -7.89
N VAL A 424 5.88 11.57 -7.66
CA VAL A 424 4.61 11.81 -6.95
C VAL A 424 4.92 12.27 -5.53
N ASP A 425 4.34 13.39 -5.16
CA ASP A 425 4.35 13.92 -3.80
C ASP A 425 2.94 14.43 -3.45
N VAL A 426 2.32 13.75 -2.50
CA VAL A 426 1.01 14.12 -1.94
C VAL A 426 1.12 14.78 -0.57
N GLY A 427 2.33 14.95 -0.05
CA GLY A 427 2.60 15.68 1.18
C GLY A 427 2.09 17.12 1.09
N GLU A 428 2.26 17.78 -0.06
CA GLU A 428 1.75 19.13 -0.30
C GLU A 428 0.21 19.18 -0.30
N THR A 429 -0.46 18.13 -0.82
CA THR A 429 -1.92 18.03 -0.74
C THR A 429 -2.39 17.91 0.71
N LEU A 430 -1.72 17.08 1.51
CA LEU A 430 -2.01 16.93 2.93
C LEU A 430 -1.73 18.23 3.71
N ARG A 431 -0.60 18.89 3.44
CA ARG A 431 -0.27 20.20 4.01
C ARG A 431 -1.38 21.22 3.74
N GLY A 432 -1.81 21.34 2.48
CA GLY A 432 -2.89 22.23 2.07
C GLY A 432 -4.21 21.92 2.77
N ALA A 433 -4.54 20.63 2.91
CA ALA A 433 -5.73 20.16 3.61
C ALA A 433 -5.69 20.51 5.12
N MET A 434 -4.56 20.30 5.78
CA MET A 434 -4.36 20.67 7.18
C MET A 434 -4.41 22.19 7.41
N SER A 435 -3.88 22.97 6.47
CA SER A 435 -3.93 24.44 6.55
C SER A 435 -5.37 24.98 6.40
N GLN A 436 -6.20 24.36 5.57
CA GLN A 436 -7.61 24.74 5.37
C GLN A 436 -8.52 24.17 6.46
N ASN A 437 -8.13 23.06 7.10
CA ASN A 437 -8.82 22.45 8.22
C ASN A 437 -7.86 22.34 9.43
N PRO A 438 -7.74 23.38 10.24
CA PRO A 438 -6.80 23.38 11.37
C PRO A 438 -7.17 22.38 12.48
N TYR A 439 -8.32 21.74 12.39
CA TYR A 439 -8.76 20.67 13.29
C TYR A 439 -8.39 19.27 12.79
N LEU A 440 -7.93 19.15 11.54
CA LEU A 440 -7.49 17.88 11.00
C LEU A 440 -6.24 17.38 11.73
N LYS A 441 -6.34 16.20 12.33
CA LYS A 441 -5.21 15.53 12.98
C LYS A 441 -4.67 14.42 12.12
N VAL A 442 -3.36 14.13 12.25
CA VAL A 442 -2.68 13.06 11.54
C VAL A 442 -1.90 12.21 12.54
N PHE A 443 -2.09 10.90 12.48
CA PHE A 443 -1.28 9.91 13.18
C PHE A 443 -0.52 9.06 12.19
N VAL A 444 0.76 8.82 12.44
CA VAL A 444 1.64 8.03 11.58
C VAL A 444 2.29 6.90 12.38
N ALA A 445 2.15 5.69 11.89
CA ALA A 445 2.78 4.49 12.44
C ALA A 445 3.72 3.86 11.41
N ASN A 446 4.99 3.65 11.77
CA ASN A 446 5.98 3.02 10.91
C ASN A 446 6.73 1.89 11.65
N GLY A 447 7.00 0.80 10.93
CA GLY A 447 7.84 -0.29 11.44
C GLY A 447 9.33 -0.03 11.23
N TYR A 448 10.17 -0.42 12.19
CA TYR A 448 11.63 -0.31 12.07
C TYR A 448 12.22 -1.20 10.98
N TYR A 449 11.56 -2.32 10.67
CA TYR A 449 12.07 -3.36 9.77
C TYR A 449 11.42 -3.34 8.37
N ASP A 450 10.74 -2.24 8.02
CA ASP A 450 10.00 -2.05 6.78
C ASP A 450 10.90 -1.51 5.66
N LEU A 451 11.24 -2.36 4.69
CA LEU A 451 12.00 -1.98 3.49
C LEU A 451 11.10 -1.56 2.30
N ALA A 452 9.79 -1.61 2.47
CA ALA A 452 8.87 -1.10 1.46
C ALA A 452 8.66 0.42 1.59
N THR A 453 8.52 0.90 2.84
CA THR A 453 8.30 2.32 3.17
C THR A 453 9.08 2.68 4.43
N PRO A 454 10.40 2.97 4.31
CA PRO A 454 11.28 3.12 5.45
C PRO A 454 10.86 4.31 6.34
N PHE A 455 10.89 4.11 7.65
CA PHE A 455 10.42 5.13 8.62
C PHE A 455 11.16 6.47 8.51
N ALA A 456 12.44 6.46 8.16
CA ALA A 456 13.22 7.70 8.01
C ALA A 456 12.73 8.53 6.79
N ALA A 457 12.25 7.88 5.72
CA ALA A 457 11.62 8.56 4.59
C ALA A 457 10.34 9.30 5.00
N THR A 458 9.55 8.68 5.87
CA THR A 458 8.36 9.31 6.44
C THR A 458 8.74 10.53 7.30
N ARG A 459 9.71 10.39 8.21
CA ARG A 459 10.22 11.50 9.05
C ARG A 459 10.74 12.65 8.19
N TYR A 460 11.52 12.33 7.16
CA TYR A 460 12.03 13.32 6.21
C TYR A 460 10.89 14.06 5.50
N THR A 461 9.91 13.35 4.97
CA THR A 461 8.77 13.94 4.27
C THR A 461 8.00 14.91 5.16
N PHE A 462 7.59 14.49 6.36
CA PHE A 462 6.88 15.37 7.29
C PHE A 462 7.73 16.53 7.78
N GLY A 463 9.03 16.33 7.97
CA GLY A 463 9.96 17.41 8.35
C GLY A 463 10.08 18.50 7.28
N ARG A 464 9.79 18.19 6.02
CA ARG A 464 9.88 19.13 4.89
C ARG A 464 8.55 19.71 4.42
N MET A 465 7.42 19.28 4.99
CA MET A 465 6.10 19.80 4.62
C MET A 465 5.90 21.29 4.96
N GLN A 466 6.81 21.94 5.68
CA GLN A 466 6.72 23.34 6.06
C GLN A 466 5.37 23.70 6.71
N LEU A 467 4.88 22.83 7.56
CA LEU A 467 3.66 23.06 8.33
C LEU A 467 3.85 24.26 9.28
N ASP A 468 2.83 25.11 9.35
CA ASP A 468 2.77 26.11 10.39
C ASP A 468 2.99 25.46 11.77
N PRO A 469 3.70 26.12 12.71
CA PRO A 469 3.97 25.54 14.03
C PRO A 469 2.73 25.09 14.81
N GLU A 470 1.59 25.80 14.68
CA GLU A 470 0.33 25.42 15.33
C GLU A 470 -0.28 24.17 14.65
N ILE A 471 -0.24 24.10 13.33
CA ILE A 471 -0.74 22.93 12.56
C ILE A 471 0.14 21.71 12.78
N ARG A 472 1.46 21.89 12.94
CA ARG A 472 2.40 20.77 13.21
C ARG A 472 2.06 20.02 14.49
N LYS A 473 1.46 20.65 15.49
CA LYS A 473 0.99 20.02 16.74
C LYS A 473 -0.10 18.97 16.50
N ASN A 474 -0.76 18.99 15.35
CA ASN A 474 -1.77 18.02 14.95
C ASN A 474 -1.18 16.75 14.33
N VAL A 475 0.15 16.68 14.15
CA VAL A 475 0.84 15.49 13.64
C VAL A 475 1.49 14.76 14.80
N SER A 476 1.17 13.48 14.96
CA SER A 476 1.83 12.57 15.89
C SER A 476 2.38 11.38 15.13
N MET A 477 3.56 10.89 15.54
CA MET A 477 4.22 9.74 14.91
C MET A 477 4.73 8.78 15.97
N ASP A 478 4.65 7.49 15.65
CA ASP A 478 5.24 6.45 16.48
C ASP A 478 5.94 5.39 15.63
N SER A 479 6.93 4.73 16.22
CA SER A 479 7.70 3.65 15.59
C SER A 479 7.46 2.35 16.34
N PHE A 480 7.42 1.24 15.60
CA PHE A 480 7.06 -0.08 16.10
C PHE A 480 8.18 -1.08 15.80
N GLU A 481 8.41 -1.99 16.72
CA GLU A 481 9.25 -3.17 16.48
C GLU A 481 8.48 -4.16 15.57
N GLY A 482 8.38 -3.81 14.30
CA GLY A 482 7.65 -4.53 13.26
C GLY A 482 8.12 -4.11 11.87
N GLY A 483 7.62 -4.80 10.85
CA GLY A 483 7.81 -4.42 9.44
C GLY A 483 6.66 -3.58 8.90
N HIS A 484 6.37 -3.75 7.61
CA HIS A 484 5.33 -3.04 6.87
C HIS A 484 3.92 -3.27 7.44
N MET A 485 3.64 -4.50 7.83
CA MET A 485 2.42 -4.92 8.51
C MET A 485 2.74 -5.19 10.00
N MET A 486 3.09 -4.12 10.76
CA MET A 486 3.51 -4.29 12.16
C MET A 486 2.48 -5.03 13.02
N TYR A 487 1.22 -5.03 12.62
CA TYR A 487 0.11 -5.68 13.32
C TYR A 487 0.09 -7.22 13.18
N ILE A 488 0.98 -7.84 12.41
CA ILE A 488 1.14 -9.30 12.44
C ILE A 488 1.84 -9.76 13.74
N ASP A 489 2.66 -8.90 14.33
CA ASP A 489 3.24 -9.09 15.66
C ASP A 489 2.22 -8.70 16.74
N ARG A 490 1.94 -9.61 17.68
CA ARG A 490 0.87 -9.42 18.67
C ARG A 490 1.11 -8.24 19.60
N LYS A 491 2.37 -8.02 20.02
CA LYS A 491 2.72 -6.89 20.89
C LYS A 491 2.59 -5.56 20.16
N ALA A 492 3.09 -5.50 18.94
CA ALA A 492 2.98 -4.31 18.11
C ALA A 492 1.51 -4.04 17.73
N HIS A 493 0.70 -5.08 17.47
CA HIS A 493 -0.74 -4.96 17.18
C HIS A 493 -1.51 -4.35 18.35
N ALA A 494 -1.34 -4.87 19.55
CA ALA A 494 -2.00 -4.33 20.75
C ALA A 494 -1.63 -2.85 21.00
N LYS A 495 -0.34 -2.49 20.82
CA LYS A 495 0.11 -1.10 20.88
C LYS A 495 -0.56 -0.24 19.81
N LEU A 496 -0.55 -0.70 18.55
CA LEU A 496 -1.17 0.02 17.42
C LEU A 496 -2.66 0.24 17.66
N LYS A 497 -3.40 -0.77 18.13
CA LYS A 497 -4.80 -0.66 18.50
C LYS A 497 -5.02 0.46 19.52
N ASN A 498 -4.22 0.50 20.58
CA ASN A 498 -4.35 1.50 21.63
C ASN A 498 -4.10 2.91 21.09
N ASP A 499 -3.07 3.08 20.27
CA ASP A 499 -2.70 4.37 19.70
C ASP A 499 -3.79 4.88 18.73
N LEU A 500 -4.28 4.03 17.82
CA LEU A 500 -5.35 4.37 16.89
C LEU A 500 -6.67 4.67 17.63
N ALA A 501 -7.03 3.88 18.66
CA ALA A 501 -8.23 4.11 19.43
C ALA A 501 -8.19 5.44 20.21
N ASN A 502 -7.05 5.76 20.82
CA ASN A 502 -6.82 7.03 21.50
C ASN A 502 -6.85 8.20 20.51
N PHE A 503 -6.23 8.04 19.34
CA PHE A 503 -6.27 9.06 18.28
C PHE A 503 -7.71 9.35 17.83
N ILE A 504 -8.53 8.31 17.59
CA ILE A 504 -9.94 8.48 17.21
C ILE A 504 -10.72 9.20 18.31
N ARG A 505 -10.60 8.77 19.58
CA ARG A 505 -11.29 9.41 20.72
C ARG A 505 -10.93 10.89 20.83
N ASN A 506 -9.63 11.21 20.82
CA ASN A 506 -9.13 12.58 20.99
C ASN A 506 -9.42 13.49 19.80
N SER A 507 -9.64 12.93 18.62
CA SER A 507 -9.97 13.70 17.41
C SER A 507 -11.48 13.82 17.16
N SER A 508 -12.30 13.00 17.84
CA SER A 508 -13.77 13.06 17.76
C SER A 508 -14.39 14.05 18.74
N ASN A 509 -13.73 14.28 19.88
CA ASN A 509 -14.29 15.05 21.03
C ASN A 509 -13.83 16.51 21.03
N ALA A 510 -13.48 17.09 19.88
CA ALA A 510 -13.16 18.50 19.78
C ALA A 510 -14.43 19.36 19.95
N GLN A 511 -15.00 19.36 21.17
CA GLN A 511 -15.88 20.40 21.73
C GLN A 511 -15.65 20.54 23.22
#